data_9e0606b6a45c4949c861dec51d9d985f
#
_entry.id   9e0606b6a45c4949c861dec51d9d985f
#
_cell.length_a   1.000
_cell.length_b   1.000
_cell.length_c   1.000
_cell.angle_alpha   90.00
_cell.angle_beta   90.00
_cell.angle_gamma   90.00
#
_symmetry.space_group_name_H-M   'P 1'
#
loop_
_entity.id
_entity.type
_entity.pdbx_description
1 polymer ?
#
loop_
_entity_poly.entity_id
_entity_poly.type
_entity_poly.pdbx_seq_one_letter_code
_entity_poly.pdbx_strand_id
1 'polypeptide(L)'
;MVFQNPDNQIVASVVEEDLAFGPENLGLSPVEIRGRVSECLAQVGLEEKRRAPTYALSGGQKQRLAIAGALAMKPRCLILDEATAMLDPQGRDDILRILRHLHREGMTLVQITHRLDEILDATRAVVLDRGHIAWEGSLPALFDMQARFGEWGLETPPLVRLARALREKGLLAGDCLPSVKGLLEHLCR
;
A
#
# COMPACT_ATOMS: atom_id res chain seq x y z
N MET A 1 4.78 -8.32 -8.02
CA MET A 1 5.48 -7.51 -6.99
C MET A 1 5.63 -6.10 -7.51
N VAL A 2 5.54 -5.10 -6.64
CA VAL A 2 5.76 -3.68 -6.97
C VAL A 2 6.97 -3.21 -6.19
N PHE A 3 7.93 -2.59 -6.88
CA PHE A 3 9.20 -2.17 -6.29
C PHE A 3 9.13 -0.74 -5.74
N GLN A 4 10.07 -0.41 -4.86
CA GLN A 4 10.24 0.91 -4.27
C GLN A 4 10.41 2.02 -5.32
N ASN A 5 11.25 1.77 -6.33
CA ASN A 5 11.46 2.70 -7.45
C ASN A 5 10.69 2.23 -8.69
N PRO A 6 9.63 2.94 -9.11
CA PRO A 6 8.83 2.57 -10.27
C PRO A 6 9.60 2.62 -11.60
N ASP A 7 10.66 3.44 -11.72
CA ASP A 7 11.48 3.51 -12.93
C ASP A 7 12.21 2.19 -13.21
N ASN A 8 12.41 1.34 -12.20
CA ASN A 8 13.00 0.01 -12.38
C ASN A 8 11.98 -1.03 -12.87
N GLN A 9 10.71 -0.67 -12.94
CA GLN A 9 9.61 -1.59 -13.31
C GLN A 9 8.94 -1.19 -14.62
N ILE A 10 8.89 0.10 -14.94
CA ILE A 10 8.33 0.61 -16.20
C ILE A 10 9.24 0.24 -17.36
N VAL A 11 8.70 -0.44 -18.37
CA VAL A 11 9.46 -0.98 -19.52
C VAL A 11 9.11 -0.32 -20.85
N ALA A 12 7.88 0.22 -20.99
CA ALA A 12 7.45 0.87 -22.22
C ALA A 12 7.45 2.40 -22.13
N SER A 13 7.51 3.05 -23.28
CA SER A 13 7.52 4.51 -23.36
C SER A 13 6.14 5.16 -23.30
N VAL A 14 5.07 4.37 -23.46
CA VAL A 14 3.66 4.81 -23.41
C VAL A 14 2.92 4.03 -22.32
N VAL A 15 2.05 4.71 -21.58
CA VAL A 15 1.32 4.13 -20.43
C VAL A 15 0.53 2.89 -20.79
N GLU A 16 -0.28 2.91 -21.87
CA GLU A 16 -1.08 1.76 -22.25
C GLU A 16 -0.23 0.56 -22.75
N GLU A 17 0.91 0.82 -23.34
CA GLU A 17 1.85 -0.22 -23.79
C GLU A 17 2.54 -0.88 -22.59
N ASP A 18 2.89 -0.09 -21.57
CA ASP A 18 3.48 -0.60 -20.34
C ASP A 18 2.51 -1.54 -19.60
N LEU A 19 1.22 -1.17 -19.53
CA LEU A 19 0.18 -2.02 -18.95
C LEU A 19 -0.11 -3.26 -19.77
N ALA A 20 0.04 -3.21 -21.10
CA ALA A 20 -0.17 -4.34 -21.99
C ALA A 20 0.95 -5.38 -21.91
N PHE A 21 2.16 -4.97 -21.53
CA PHE A 21 3.37 -5.80 -21.55
C PHE A 21 3.22 -7.11 -20.77
N GLY A 22 2.72 -7.06 -19.53
CA GLY A 22 2.49 -8.26 -18.73
C GLY A 22 1.45 -9.21 -19.34
N PRO A 23 0.24 -8.74 -19.66
CA PRO A 23 -0.80 -9.50 -20.35
C PRO A 23 -0.36 -10.11 -21.72
N GLU A 24 0.44 -9.39 -22.50
CA GLU A 24 1.02 -9.90 -23.76
C GLU A 24 1.93 -11.09 -23.51
N ASN A 25 2.82 -11.00 -22.52
CA ASN A 25 3.70 -12.10 -22.13
C ASN A 25 2.94 -13.32 -21.59
N LEU A 26 1.72 -13.12 -21.07
CA LEU A 26 0.82 -14.22 -20.69
C LEU A 26 0.08 -14.83 -21.90
N GLY A 27 0.27 -14.30 -23.10
CA GLY A 27 -0.36 -14.81 -24.33
C GLY A 27 -1.85 -14.51 -24.44
N LEU A 28 -2.33 -13.45 -23.79
CA LEU A 28 -3.75 -13.07 -23.84
C LEU A 28 -4.13 -12.48 -25.19
N SER A 29 -5.42 -12.60 -25.54
CA SER A 29 -5.94 -12.02 -26.77
C SER A 29 -5.92 -10.48 -26.73
N PRO A 30 -5.76 -9.80 -27.90
CA PRO A 30 -5.79 -8.33 -27.94
C PRO A 30 -7.06 -7.70 -27.36
N VAL A 31 -8.19 -8.41 -27.38
CA VAL A 31 -9.46 -7.94 -26.79
C VAL A 31 -9.37 -7.96 -25.28
N GLU A 32 -8.87 -9.04 -24.68
CA GLU A 32 -8.67 -9.18 -23.24
C GLU A 32 -7.65 -8.17 -22.73
N ILE A 33 -6.53 -7.98 -23.45
CA ILE A 33 -5.50 -7.00 -23.09
C ILE A 33 -6.10 -5.59 -22.99
N ARG A 34 -6.84 -5.15 -24.03
CA ARG A 34 -7.50 -3.84 -24.02
C ARG A 34 -8.50 -3.68 -22.85
N GLY A 35 -9.24 -4.75 -22.55
CA GLY A 35 -10.16 -4.76 -21.40
C GLY A 35 -9.42 -4.56 -20.08
N ARG A 36 -8.37 -5.36 -19.83
CA ARG A 36 -7.56 -5.28 -18.61
C ARG A 36 -6.84 -3.95 -18.45
N VAL A 37 -6.26 -3.43 -19.54
CA VAL A 37 -5.64 -2.09 -19.54
C VAL A 37 -6.64 -1.01 -19.13
N SER A 38 -7.85 -1.02 -19.70
CA SER A 38 -8.89 -0.04 -19.34
C SER A 38 -9.34 -0.16 -17.89
N GLU A 39 -9.54 -1.38 -17.39
CA GLU A 39 -9.91 -1.67 -16.01
C GLU A 39 -8.83 -1.18 -15.03
N CYS A 40 -7.55 -1.51 -15.30
CA CYS A 40 -6.45 -1.12 -14.44
C CYS A 40 -6.21 0.40 -14.43
N LEU A 41 -6.33 1.07 -15.59
CA LEU A 41 -6.24 2.54 -15.64
C LEU A 41 -7.30 3.20 -14.76
N ALA A 42 -8.54 2.71 -14.80
CA ALA A 42 -9.64 3.22 -13.98
C ALA A 42 -9.36 2.99 -12.48
N GLN A 43 -8.90 1.79 -12.10
CA GLN A 43 -8.58 1.46 -10.71
C GLN A 43 -7.52 2.38 -10.08
N VAL A 44 -6.55 2.83 -10.88
CA VAL A 44 -5.46 3.69 -10.39
C VAL A 44 -5.63 5.18 -10.74
N GLY A 45 -6.72 5.57 -11.41
CA GLY A 45 -7.01 6.95 -11.80
C GLY A 45 -6.01 7.52 -12.81
N LEU A 46 -5.70 6.76 -13.85
CA LEU A 46 -4.78 7.14 -14.92
C LEU A 46 -5.43 7.11 -16.32
N GLU A 47 -6.76 7.09 -16.44
CA GLU A 47 -7.47 6.98 -17.71
C GLU A 47 -7.08 8.08 -18.70
N GLU A 48 -6.98 9.32 -18.23
CA GLU A 48 -6.61 10.48 -19.05
C GLU A 48 -5.14 10.44 -19.50
N LYS A 49 -4.31 9.62 -18.84
CA LYS A 49 -2.89 9.44 -19.15
C LYS A 49 -2.61 8.24 -20.07
N ARG A 50 -3.64 7.56 -20.55
CA ARG A 50 -3.52 6.32 -21.34
C ARG A 50 -2.46 6.38 -22.43
N ARG A 51 -2.44 7.48 -23.21
CA ARG A 51 -1.50 7.69 -24.32
C ARG A 51 -0.32 8.59 -23.98
N ALA A 52 -0.19 8.94 -22.71
CA ALA A 52 0.91 9.78 -22.29
C ALA A 52 2.24 9.00 -22.29
N PRO A 53 3.36 9.70 -22.56
CA PRO A 53 4.66 9.08 -22.39
C PRO A 53 4.95 8.85 -20.90
N THR A 54 5.51 7.68 -20.56
CA THR A 54 5.77 7.28 -19.18
C THR A 54 6.76 8.19 -18.46
N TYR A 55 7.72 8.76 -19.19
CA TYR A 55 8.67 9.72 -18.63
C TYR A 55 8.04 11.07 -18.23
N ALA A 56 6.85 11.40 -18.75
CA ALA A 56 6.13 12.63 -18.38
C ALA A 56 5.24 12.48 -17.14
N LEU A 57 5.20 11.29 -16.54
CA LEU A 57 4.46 11.03 -15.31
C LEU A 57 5.21 11.54 -14.08
N SER A 58 4.46 12.06 -13.09
CA SER A 58 5.02 12.32 -11.75
C SER A 58 5.40 11.02 -11.04
N GLY A 59 6.23 11.07 -9.99
CA GLY A 59 6.61 9.90 -9.21
C GLY A 59 5.40 9.10 -8.70
N GLY A 60 4.38 9.78 -8.17
CA GLY A 60 3.14 9.13 -7.73
C GLY A 60 2.34 8.51 -8.88
N GLN A 61 2.34 9.13 -10.07
CA GLN A 61 1.71 8.55 -11.25
C GLN A 61 2.48 7.33 -11.77
N LYS A 62 3.81 7.36 -11.75
CA LYS A 62 4.65 6.20 -12.10
C LYS A 62 4.43 5.04 -11.15
N GLN A 63 4.30 5.31 -9.84
CA GLN A 63 4.02 4.26 -8.87
C GLN A 63 2.62 3.65 -9.07
N ARG A 64 1.61 4.48 -9.38
CA ARG A 64 0.28 3.99 -9.76
C ARG A 64 0.32 3.15 -11.04
N LEU A 65 1.12 3.54 -12.03
CA LEU A 65 1.35 2.75 -13.24
C LEU A 65 1.98 1.39 -12.91
N ALA A 66 3.02 1.35 -12.07
CA ALA A 66 3.67 0.10 -11.66
C ALA A 66 2.70 -0.86 -10.93
N ILE A 67 1.81 -0.32 -10.07
CA ILE A 67 0.74 -1.10 -9.44
C ILE A 67 -0.24 -1.63 -10.51
N ALA A 68 -0.70 -0.77 -11.42
CA ALA A 68 -1.62 -1.15 -12.49
C ALA A 68 -1.04 -2.24 -13.40
N GLY A 69 0.25 -2.17 -13.75
CA GLY A 69 0.95 -3.20 -14.52
C GLY A 69 0.96 -4.57 -13.82
N ALA A 70 1.14 -4.57 -12.49
CA ALA A 70 1.02 -5.79 -11.70
C ALA A 70 -0.43 -6.31 -11.66
N LEU A 71 -1.43 -5.43 -11.55
CA LEU A 71 -2.86 -5.78 -11.52
C LEU A 71 -3.37 -6.33 -12.86
N ALA A 72 -2.84 -5.84 -13.99
CA ALA A 72 -3.22 -6.29 -15.32
C ALA A 72 -2.99 -7.79 -15.55
N MET A 73 -2.10 -8.39 -14.78
CA MET A 73 -1.87 -9.84 -14.76
C MET A 73 -2.89 -10.62 -13.90
N LYS A 74 -3.84 -9.93 -13.24
CA LYS A 74 -4.86 -10.49 -12.31
C LYS A 74 -4.25 -11.41 -11.25
N PRO A 75 -3.30 -10.91 -10.42
CA PRO A 75 -2.65 -11.71 -9.40
C PRO A 75 -3.61 -12.01 -8.25
N ARG A 76 -3.43 -13.14 -7.57
CA ARG A 76 -4.13 -13.47 -6.32
C ARG A 76 -3.53 -12.76 -5.10
N CYS A 77 -2.28 -12.36 -5.21
CA CYS A 77 -1.52 -11.69 -4.15
C CYS A 77 -0.64 -10.60 -4.76
N LEU A 78 -0.67 -9.41 -4.18
CA LEU A 78 0.18 -8.29 -4.56
C LEU A 78 1.19 -8.03 -3.44
N ILE A 79 2.47 -8.07 -3.77
CA ILE A 79 3.57 -7.75 -2.85
C ILE A 79 4.07 -6.35 -3.20
N LEU A 80 4.15 -5.49 -2.21
CA LEU A 80 4.61 -4.10 -2.33
C LEU A 80 5.87 -3.93 -1.46
N ASP A 81 6.96 -3.57 -2.10
CA ASP A 81 8.26 -3.35 -1.44
C ASP A 81 8.52 -1.85 -1.35
N GLU A 82 8.27 -1.29 -0.16
CA GLU A 82 8.37 0.15 0.13
C GLU A 82 7.73 1.06 -0.95
N ALA A 83 6.62 0.64 -1.51
CA ALA A 83 5.99 1.28 -2.67
C ALA A 83 5.54 2.75 -2.47
N THR A 84 5.64 3.27 -1.26
CA THR A 84 5.28 4.65 -0.90
C THR A 84 6.48 5.51 -0.48
N ALA A 85 7.67 4.91 -0.34
CA ALA A 85 8.84 5.56 0.26
C ALA A 85 9.30 6.82 -0.49
N MET A 86 9.14 6.85 -1.83
CA MET A 86 9.58 7.96 -2.69
C MET A 86 8.47 8.96 -3.02
N LEU A 87 7.31 8.88 -2.34
CA LEU A 87 6.15 9.70 -2.65
C LEU A 87 5.99 10.86 -1.67
N ASP A 88 5.46 11.96 -2.17
CA ASP A 88 4.92 13.04 -1.35
C ASP A 88 3.71 12.56 -0.53
N PRO A 89 3.26 13.28 0.49
CA PRO A 89 2.14 12.87 1.33
C PRO A 89 0.86 12.56 0.54
N GLN A 90 0.54 13.38 -0.48
CA GLN A 90 -0.66 13.18 -1.30
C GLN A 90 -0.56 11.91 -2.14
N GLY A 91 0.55 11.68 -2.82
CA GLY A 91 0.79 10.48 -3.62
C GLY A 91 0.76 9.19 -2.78
N ARG A 92 1.27 9.27 -1.54
CA ARG A 92 1.18 8.18 -0.57
C ARG A 92 -0.27 7.85 -0.20
N ASP A 93 -1.06 8.87 0.16
CA ASP A 93 -2.47 8.67 0.52
C ASP A 93 -3.28 8.09 -0.64
N ASP A 94 -2.98 8.49 -1.88
CA ASP A 94 -3.60 7.95 -3.08
C ASP A 94 -3.29 6.46 -3.23
N ILE A 95 -2.03 6.04 -3.08
CA ILE A 95 -1.62 4.63 -3.13
C ILE A 95 -2.30 3.83 -2.01
N LEU A 96 -2.25 4.29 -0.77
CA LEU A 96 -2.88 3.60 0.36
C LEU A 96 -4.40 3.44 0.16
N ARG A 97 -5.06 4.42 -0.46
CA ARG A 97 -6.48 4.34 -0.81
C ARG A 97 -6.75 3.24 -1.84
N ILE A 98 -5.92 3.15 -2.90
CA ILE A 98 -5.99 2.08 -3.90
C ILE A 98 -5.81 0.72 -3.23
N LEU A 99 -4.79 0.55 -2.40
CA LEU A 99 -4.51 -0.72 -1.72
C LEU A 99 -5.66 -1.16 -0.80
N ARG A 100 -6.22 -0.23 -0.02
CA ARG A 100 -7.42 -0.52 0.81
C ARG A 100 -8.61 -0.95 -0.02
N HIS A 101 -8.80 -0.36 -1.20
CA HIS A 101 -9.88 -0.76 -2.12
C HIS A 101 -9.66 -2.18 -2.63
N LEU A 102 -8.47 -2.49 -3.14
CA LEU A 102 -8.11 -3.83 -3.62
C LEU A 102 -8.25 -4.90 -2.52
N HIS A 103 -7.85 -4.58 -1.29
CA HIS A 103 -8.01 -5.51 -0.16
C HIS A 103 -9.48 -5.80 0.15
N ARG A 104 -10.35 -4.78 0.12
CA ARG A 104 -11.80 -4.96 0.32
C ARG A 104 -12.45 -5.79 -0.79
N GLU A 105 -11.90 -5.78 -2.00
CA GLU A 105 -12.31 -6.63 -3.11
C GLU A 105 -11.78 -8.07 -3.00
N GLY A 106 -11.06 -8.40 -1.92
CA GLY A 106 -10.59 -9.75 -1.62
C GLY A 106 -9.15 -10.06 -2.08
N MET A 107 -8.40 -9.05 -2.54
CA MET A 107 -6.99 -9.25 -2.89
C MET A 107 -6.13 -9.44 -1.64
N THR A 108 -5.26 -10.44 -1.65
CA THR A 108 -4.22 -10.58 -0.63
C THR A 108 -3.12 -9.57 -0.88
N LEU A 109 -2.81 -8.74 0.14
CA LEU A 109 -1.73 -7.77 0.09
C LEU A 109 -0.62 -8.14 1.07
N VAL A 110 0.63 -8.05 0.61
CA VAL A 110 1.83 -8.13 1.45
C VAL A 110 2.57 -6.81 1.30
N GLN A 111 2.64 -6.03 2.37
CA GLN A 111 3.34 -4.75 2.39
C GLN A 111 4.65 -4.89 3.17
N ILE A 112 5.76 -4.60 2.52
CA ILE A 112 7.08 -4.46 3.15
C ILE A 112 7.28 -2.97 3.37
N THR A 113 7.36 -2.56 4.63
CA THR A 113 7.53 -1.16 5.02
C THR A 113 8.12 -1.05 6.42
N HIS A 114 8.86 0.02 6.68
CA HIS A 114 9.27 0.42 8.03
C HIS A 114 8.29 1.44 8.65
N ARG A 115 7.28 1.85 7.90
CA ARG A 115 6.28 2.86 8.29
C ARG A 115 5.01 2.21 8.80
N LEU A 116 4.89 2.07 10.11
CA LEU A 116 3.74 1.43 10.74
C LEU A 116 2.43 2.21 10.59
N ASP A 117 2.47 3.49 10.26
CA ASP A 117 1.29 4.31 9.94
C ASP A 117 0.57 3.88 8.65
N GLU A 118 1.27 3.21 7.74
CA GLU A 118 0.72 2.74 6.47
C GLU A 118 -0.04 1.42 6.56
N ILE A 119 0.21 0.65 7.62
CA ILE A 119 -0.32 -0.72 7.79
C ILE A 119 -1.33 -0.86 8.92
N LEU A 120 -1.90 0.26 9.41
CA LEU A 120 -2.85 0.22 10.54
C LEU A 120 -4.09 -0.65 10.30
N ASP A 121 -4.41 -0.94 9.04
CA ASP A 121 -5.51 -1.82 8.62
C ASP A 121 -5.06 -3.29 8.40
N ALA A 122 -3.76 -3.62 8.60
CA ALA A 122 -3.26 -4.97 8.40
C ALA A 122 -3.74 -5.92 9.51
N THR A 123 -4.05 -7.15 9.13
CA THR A 123 -4.51 -8.18 10.07
C THR A 123 -3.36 -8.87 10.81
N ARG A 124 -2.19 -8.98 10.14
CA ARG A 124 -1.01 -9.69 10.64
C ARG A 124 0.25 -8.90 10.28
N ALA A 125 1.23 -8.93 11.16
CA ALA A 125 2.54 -8.36 10.92
C ALA A 125 3.64 -9.36 11.23
N VAL A 126 4.75 -9.25 10.49
CA VAL A 126 5.99 -10.00 10.71
C VAL A 126 7.12 -8.97 10.77
N VAL A 127 7.88 -8.99 11.84
CA VAL A 127 9.07 -8.13 11.99
C VAL A 127 10.31 -8.95 11.62
N LEU A 128 11.04 -8.45 10.63
CA LEU A 128 12.31 -9.02 10.21
C LEU A 128 13.46 -8.17 10.79
N ASP A 129 14.41 -8.81 11.45
CA ASP A 129 15.64 -8.19 11.92
C ASP A 129 16.84 -9.08 11.56
N ARG A 130 17.82 -8.51 10.92
CA ARG A 130 19.09 -9.17 10.51
C ARG A 130 18.89 -10.53 9.82
N GLY A 131 17.88 -10.61 8.95
CA GLY A 131 17.57 -11.82 8.17
C GLY A 131 16.79 -12.89 8.92
N HIS A 132 16.32 -12.61 10.14
CA HIS A 132 15.51 -13.52 10.94
C HIS A 132 14.14 -12.92 11.27
N ILE A 133 13.14 -13.77 11.51
CA ILE A 133 11.88 -13.34 12.07
C ILE A 133 12.09 -13.04 13.56
N ALA A 134 12.06 -11.73 13.90
CA ALA A 134 12.21 -11.27 15.28
C ALA A 134 10.86 -11.33 16.04
N TRP A 135 9.76 -11.19 15.32
CA TRP A 135 8.41 -11.25 15.88
C TRP A 135 7.37 -11.52 14.78
N GLU A 136 6.26 -12.16 15.17
CA GLU A 136 5.12 -12.42 14.29
C GLU A 136 3.82 -12.45 15.12
N GLY A 137 2.75 -11.83 14.60
CA GLY A 137 1.45 -11.83 15.27
C GLY A 137 0.44 -10.89 14.64
N SER A 138 -0.65 -10.59 15.36
CA SER A 138 -1.63 -9.60 14.95
C SER A 138 -1.08 -8.18 15.11
N LEU A 139 -1.56 -7.24 14.32
CA LEU A 139 -1.07 -5.87 14.39
C LEU A 139 -1.32 -5.20 15.77
N PRO A 140 -2.47 -5.39 16.46
CA PRO A 140 -2.62 -4.93 17.85
C PRO A 140 -1.54 -5.44 18.77
N ALA A 141 -1.22 -6.74 18.73
CA ALA A 141 -0.19 -7.35 19.56
C ALA A 141 1.23 -6.83 19.24
N LEU A 142 1.49 -6.38 17.99
CA LEU A 142 2.74 -5.70 17.65
C LEU A 142 2.87 -4.39 18.45
N PHE A 143 1.80 -3.60 18.56
CA PHE A 143 1.84 -2.34 19.29
C PHE A 143 1.97 -2.50 20.81
N ASP A 144 1.65 -3.68 21.37
CA ASP A 144 1.97 -4.01 22.77
C ASP A 144 3.48 -4.19 22.97
N MET A 145 4.21 -4.55 21.92
CA MET A 145 5.67 -4.73 21.92
C MET A 145 6.47 -3.45 21.65
N GLN A 146 5.85 -2.26 21.69
CA GLN A 146 6.48 -1.00 21.29
C GLN A 146 7.76 -0.64 22.08
N ALA A 147 7.96 -1.18 23.29
CA ALA A 147 9.21 -1.03 24.04
C ALA A 147 10.43 -1.59 23.26
N ARG A 148 10.20 -2.54 22.36
CA ARG A 148 11.23 -3.16 21.51
C ARG A 148 11.38 -2.48 20.15
N PHE A 149 10.53 -1.50 19.80
CA PHE A 149 10.57 -0.86 18.48
C PHE A 149 11.91 -0.21 18.19
N GLY A 150 12.57 0.40 19.20
CA GLY A 150 13.91 0.94 19.04
C GLY A 150 14.97 -0.11 18.66
N GLU A 151 14.84 -1.35 19.15
CA GLU A 151 15.72 -2.46 18.77
C GLU A 151 15.56 -2.83 17.30
N TRP A 152 14.35 -2.71 16.76
CA TRP A 152 13.99 -3.08 15.39
C TRP A 152 14.03 -1.91 14.40
N GLY A 153 14.40 -0.70 14.83
CA GLY A 153 14.38 0.51 13.99
C GLY A 153 12.96 0.96 13.59
N LEU A 154 11.94 0.59 14.38
CA LEU A 154 10.55 0.96 14.15
C LEU A 154 10.15 2.17 15.00
N GLU A 155 9.21 2.96 14.50
CA GLU A 155 8.61 4.09 15.23
C GLU A 155 7.13 3.86 15.49
N THR A 156 6.68 4.19 16.71
CA THR A 156 5.25 4.14 17.03
C THR A 156 4.51 5.26 16.29
N PRO A 157 3.48 4.96 15.49
CA PRO A 157 2.70 5.96 14.79
C PRO A 157 2.11 7.01 15.76
N PRO A 158 2.06 8.30 15.36
CA PRO A 158 1.50 9.36 16.19
C PRO A 158 0.08 9.07 16.70
N LEU A 159 -0.76 8.49 15.84
CA LEU A 159 -2.14 8.12 16.17
C LEU A 159 -2.20 7.06 17.28
N VAL A 160 -1.31 6.07 17.25
CA VAL A 160 -1.21 5.02 18.27
C VAL A 160 -0.73 5.61 19.59
N ARG A 161 0.28 6.51 19.55
CA ARG A 161 0.74 7.23 20.76
C ARG A 161 -0.36 8.05 21.39
N LEU A 162 -1.14 8.79 20.58
CA LEU A 162 -2.28 9.58 21.06
C LEU A 162 -3.34 8.69 21.70
N ALA A 163 -3.74 7.62 21.03
CA ALA A 163 -4.75 6.70 21.56
C ALA A 163 -4.34 6.08 22.89
N ARG A 164 -3.07 5.72 23.05
CA ARG A 164 -2.53 5.21 24.29
C ARG A 164 -2.58 6.27 25.42
N ALA A 165 -2.12 7.48 25.15
CA ALA A 165 -2.17 8.56 26.12
C ALA A 165 -3.61 8.88 26.58
N LEU A 166 -4.59 8.78 25.65
CA LEU A 166 -6.01 8.95 25.99
C LEU A 166 -6.54 7.79 26.86
N ARG A 167 -6.11 6.54 26.59
CA ARG A 167 -6.47 5.39 27.45
C ARG A 167 -5.90 5.49 28.85
N GLU A 168 -4.63 5.87 28.97
CA GLU A 168 -3.98 6.08 30.26
C GLU A 168 -4.69 7.14 31.12
N LYS A 169 -5.34 8.12 30.48
CA LYS A 169 -6.17 9.13 31.13
C LYS A 169 -7.64 8.74 31.32
N GLY A 170 -8.03 7.52 30.93
CA GLY A 170 -9.42 7.05 31.00
C GLY A 170 -10.38 7.72 30.00
N LEU A 171 -9.86 8.43 29.00
CA LEU A 171 -10.64 9.15 27.98
C LEU A 171 -10.96 8.31 26.75
N LEU A 172 -10.40 7.11 26.62
CA LEU A 172 -10.65 6.18 25.52
C LEU A 172 -10.79 4.76 26.07
N ALA A 173 -11.89 4.08 25.75
CA ALA A 173 -12.13 2.69 26.11
C ALA A 173 -11.84 1.76 24.91
N GLY A 174 -11.42 0.50 25.21
CA GLY A 174 -11.22 -0.56 24.22
C GLY A 174 -9.80 -0.67 23.65
N ASP A 175 -9.47 -1.85 23.10
CA ASP A 175 -8.14 -2.21 22.61
C ASP A 175 -8.01 -2.15 21.08
N CYS A 176 -9.02 -1.60 20.39
CA CYS A 176 -8.96 -1.46 18.94
C CYS A 176 -7.85 -0.50 18.52
N LEU A 177 -7.20 -0.82 17.39
CA LEU A 177 -6.26 0.13 16.77
C LEU A 177 -7.00 1.42 16.41
N PRO A 178 -6.40 2.58 16.73
CA PRO A 178 -7.07 3.84 16.53
C PRO A 178 -7.14 4.18 15.04
N SER A 179 -8.33 4.53 14.58
CA SER A 179 -8.52 5.29 13.35
C SER A 179 -8.86 6.74 13.72
N VAL A 180 -8.53 7.69 12.85
CA VAL A 180 -8.88 9.10 13.07
C VAL A 180 -10.38 9.23 13.28
N LYS A 181 -11.18 8.56 12.46
CA LYS A 181 -12.64 8.54 12.56
C LYS A 181 -13.11 7.98 13.90
N GLY A 182 -12.59 6.82 14.31
CA GLY A 182 -12.95 6.19 15.58
C GLY A 182 -12.59 7.04 16.79
N LEU A 183 -11.44 7.73 16.76
CA LEU A 183 -11.07 8.67 17.84
C LEU A 183 -11.99 9.88 17.89
N LEU A 184 -12.34 10.48 16.75
CA LEU A 184 -13.28 11.60 16.68
C LEU A 184 -14.67 11.21 17.19
N GLU A 185 -15.21 10.07 16.78
CA GLU A 185 -16.51 9.57 17.25
C GLU A 185 -16.54 9.31 18.76
N HIS A 186 -15.41 8.99 19.37
CA HIS A 186 -15.31 8.72 20.81
C HIS A 186 -15.11 10.01 21.63
N LEU A 187 -14.34 10.96 21.12
CA LEU A 187 -14.02 12.22 21.84
C LEU A 187 -15.09 13.31 21.67
N CYS A 188 -15.91 13.23 20.62
CA CYS A 188 -16.96 14.22 20.34
C CYS A 188 -18.36 13.79 20.81
N ARG A 189 -18.43 12.77 21.67
CA ARG A 189 -19.64 12.41 22.44
C ARG A 189 -19.59 13.08 23.81
#